data_483169bc0afc7daa7b251b9d72045c35
#
_entry.id   483169bc0afc7daa7b251b9d72045c35
#
_cell.length_a   1.000
_cell.length_b   1.000
_cell.length_c   1.000
_cell.angle_alpha   90.00
_cell.angle_beta   90.00
_cell.angle_gamma   90.00
#
_symmetry.space_group_name_H-M   'P 1'
#
loop_
_entity.id
_entity.type
_entity.pdbx_description
1 polymer ?
#
loop_
_entity_poly.entity_id
_entity_poly.type
_entity_poly.pdbx_seq_one_letter_code
_entity_poly.pdbx_strand_id
1 'polypeptide(L)'
;MLPEQLPLPLAVSVEPVVPFQRVYKRLRLAAAIPGLRVEFRPFAGLRSTICLRKGQLEVYLSDVLQDAPPLVLEALAEILLCKVYRRRASREARECYLAYVLRPGVRHRIDQTRRQRGNKRLLPPRGRWYNLEEIF
;
A
#
# COMPACT_ATOMS: atom_id res chain seq x y z
N MET A 1 -12.40 29.24 -16.23
CA MET A 1 -11.83 29.00 -15.88
C MET A 1 -11.30 28.40 -15.46
N LEU A 2 -11.39 28.37 -15.25
CA LEU A 2 -10.85 27.88 -14.70
C LEU A 2 -10.27 27.24 -14.15
N PRO A 3 -10.34 27.13 -14.07
CA PRO A 3 -9.66 26.58 -13.38
C PRO A 3 -9.12 25.95 -13.02
N GLU A 4 -9.24 26.10 -12.81
CA GLU A 4 -8.63 25.65 -12.33
C GLU A 4 -8.06 24.85 -12.06
N GLN A 5 -8.29 24.98 -12.21
CA GLN A 5 -7.65 24.38 -11.92
C GLN A 5 -7.03 23.65 -11.57
N LEU A 6 -7.11 23.74 -11.51
CA LEU A 6 -6.41 23.17 -11.17
C LEU A 6 -5.70 22.45 -10.78
N PRO A 7 -5.70 22.35 -10.55
CA PRO A 7 -4.90 21.77 -10.13
C PRO A 7 -4.27 21.02 -9.89
N LEU A 8 -4.19 21.13 -9.64
CA LEU A 8 -3.50 20.60 -9.36
C LEU A 8 -3.02 19.80 -8.86
N PRO A 9 -2.97 19.91 -8.69
CA PRO A 9 -2.49 19.20 -8.26
C PRO A 9 -2.43 18.24 -8.17
N LEU A 10 -2.58 18.45 -8.18
CA LEU A 10 -2.47 17.75 -8.03
C LEU A 10 -2.35 16.81 -7.77
N ALA A 11 -2.61 17.17 -7.73
CA ALA A 11 -2.63 16.45 -7.41
C ALA A 11 -2.46 15.58 -7.25
N VAL A 12 -2.47 15.76 -7.28
CA VAL A 12 -1.80 14.87 -7.07
C VAL A 12 -1.91 13.75 -6.17
N SER A 13 -2.58 13.79 -5.28
CA SER A 13 -2.63 12.62 -4.47
C SER A 13 -3.77 11.76 -4.93
N VAL A 14 -3.40 10.69 -5.58
CA VAL A 14 -4.33 9.63 -5.88
C VAL A 14 -4.72 9.02 -4.54
N GLU A 15 -6.01 8.93 -4.27
CA GLU A 15 -6.45 8.22 -3.08
C GLU A 15 -5.93 6.79 -3.14
N PRO A 16 -5.31 6.30 -2.09
CA PRO A 16 -4.70 4.97 -2.13
C PRO A 16 -5.70 3.84 -2.32
N VAL A 17 -6.98 4.10 -2.06
CA VAL A 17 -8.00 3.07 -2.26
C VAL A 17 -8.20 2.74 -3.73
N VAL A 18 -7.97 3.68 -4.64
CA VAL A 18 -8.24 3.48 -6.07
C VAL A 18 -7.39 2.36 -6.68
N PRO A 19 -6.06 2.33 -6.46
CA PRO A 19 -5.27 1.21 -6.96
C PRO A 19 -5.75 -0.14 -6.43
N PHE A 20 -6.14 -0.20 -5.16
CA PHE A 20 -6.63 -1.44 -4.57
C PHE A 20 -7.95 -1.87 -5.19
N GLN A 21 -8.85 -0.93 -5.46
CA GLN A 21 -10.12 -1.24 -6.13
C GLN A 21 -9.89 -1.81 -7.52
N ARG A 22 -8.99 -1.19 -8.29
CA ARG A 22 -8.68 -1.66 -9.63
C ARG A 22 -8.12 -3.07 -9.62
N VAL A 23 -7.16 -3.32 -8.74
CA VAL A 23 -6.52 -4.62 -8.68
C VAL A 23 -7.50 -5.68 -8.21
N TYR A 24 -8.35 -5.35 -7.23
CA TYR A 24 -9.35 -6.29 -6.74
C TYR A 24 -10.26 -6.77 -7.89
N LYS A 25 -10.73 -5.83 -8.70
CA LYS A 25 -11.59 -6.17 -9.84
C LYS A 25 -10.84 -6.98 -10.89
N ARG A 26 -9.60 -6.59 -11.17
CA ARG A 26 -8.79 -7.26 -12.19
C ARG A 26 -8.54 -8.73 -11.83
N LEU A 27 -8.26 -8.98 -10.56
CA LEU A 27 -7.92 -10.33 -10.10
C LEU A 27 -9.14 -11.19 -9.82
N ARG A 28 -10.34 -10.61 -9.78
CA ARG A 28 -11.57 -11.35 -9.50
C ARG A 28 -11.45 -12.21 -8.25
N LEU A 29 -11.06 -11.57 -7.16
CA LEU A 29 -10.73 -12.27 -5.93
C LEU A 29 -11.94 -12.84 -5.22
N ALA A 30 -13.10 -12.20 -5.37
CA ALA A 30 -14.35 -12.67 -4.78
C ALA A 30 -15.52 -12.14 -5.58
N ALA A 31 -16.69 -12.79 -5.42
CA ALA A 31 -17.88 -12.39 -6.14
C ALA A 31 -18.37 -11.02 -5.73
N ALA A 32 -18.29 -10.70 -4.45
CA ALA A 32 -18.69 -9.40 -3.93
C ALA A 32 -17.45 -8.60 -3.54
N ILE A 33 -17.47 -7.30 -3.83
CA ILE A 33 -16.37 -6.42 -3.43
C ILE A 33 -16.61 -6.05 -1.97
N PRO A 34 -15.66 -6.36 -1.08
CA PRO A 34 -15.81 -5.99 0.32
C PRO A 34 -15.64 -4.49 0.51
N GLY A 35 -16.04 -3.99 1.66
CA GLY A 35 -15.65 -2.65 2.04
C GLY A 35 -14.14 -2.55 2.04
N LEU A 36 -13.61 -1.44 1.54
CA LEU A 36 -12.18 -1.30 1.37
C LEU A 36 -11.73 0.02 1.97
N ARG A 37 -10.85 -0.07 2.95
CA ARG A 37 -10.28 1.09 3.62
C ARG A 37 -8.77 1.04 3.48
N VAL A 38 -8.18 2.07 2.89
CA VAL A 38 -6.73 2.15 2.69
C VAL A 38 -6.26 3.49 3.23
N GLU A 39 -5.30 3.45 4.15
CA GLU A 39 -4.76 4.66 4.75
C GLU A 39 -3.25 4.58 4.84
N PHE A 40 -2.61 5.73 4.76
CA PHE A 40 -1.19 5.84 5.07
C PHE A 40 -1.00 6.05 6.55
N ARG A 41 0.00 5.43 7.12
CA ARG A 41 0.33 5.52 8.53
C ARG A 41 1.82 5.76 8.72
N PRO A 42 2.23 6.44 9.79
CA PRO A 42 3.64 6.72 10.04
C PRO A 42 4.36 5.53 10.66
N PHE A 43 4.48 4.46 9.88
CA PHE A 43 5.24 3.29 10.34
C PHE A 43 6.73 3.57 10.36
N ALA A 44 7.44 2.82 11.20
CA ALA A 44 8.89 2.79 11.15
C ALA A 44 9.32 1.96 9.96
N GLY A 45 10.05 2.57 9.04
CA GLY A 45 10.49 1.87 7.84
C GLY A 45 9.37 1.63 6.85
N LEU A 46 9.59 0.66 6.00
CA LEU A 46 8.63 0.29 4.95
C LEU A 46 7.78 -0.86 5.45
N ARG A 47 6.57 -0.54 5.83
CA ARG A 47 5.67 -1.54 6.38
C ARG A 47 4.27 -1.38 5.79
N SER A 48 3.65 -2.49 5.46
CA SER A 48 2.28 -2.51 4.97
C SER A 48 1.54 -3.65 5.65
N THR A 49 0.32 -3.38 6.08
CA THR A 49 -0.51 -4.38 6.73
C THR A 49 -1.86 -4.44 6.04
N ILE A 50 -2.43 -5.64 5.99
CA ILE A 50 -3.76 -5.84 5.42
C ILE A 50 -4.50 -6.87 6.26
N CYS A 51 -5.78 -6.62 6.46
CA CYS A 51 -6.65 -7.50 7.23
C CYS A 51 -8.02 -7.57 6.59
N LEU A 52 -8.57 -8.77 6.46
CA LEU A 52 -9.95 -8.97 6.04
C LEU A 52 -10.75 -9.38 7.26
N ARG A 53 -11.75 -8.57 7.60
CA ARG A 53 -12.54 -8.79 8.80
C ARG A 53 -13.98 -8.38 8.55
N LYS A 54 -14.89 -9.30 8.77
CA LYS A 54 -16.34 -9.04 8.64
C LYS A 54 -16.70 -8.44 7.27
N GLY A 55 -16.10 -9.00 6.23
CA GLY A 55 -16.38 -8.52 4.87
C GLY A 55 -15.76 -7.18 4.54
N GLN A 56 -14.83 -6.70 5.36
CA GLN A 56 -14.16 -5.43 5.13
C GLN A 56 -12.66 -5.61 5.10
N LEU A 57 -12.02 -5.05 4.09
CA LEU A 57 -10.56 -5.02 3.98
C LEU A 57 -10.03 -3.72 4.56
N GLU A 58 -9.10 -3.83 5.49
CA GLU A 58 -8.42 -2.69 6.07
C GLU A 58 -6.95 -2.78 5.71
N VAL A 59 -6.44 -1.74 5.09
CA VAL A 59 -5.06 -1.69 4.62
C VAL A 59 -4.39 -0.45 5.18
N TYR A 60 -3.22 -0.63 5.77
CA TYR A 60 -2.42 0.47 6.26
C TYR A 60 -1.05 0.40 5.60
N LEU A 61 -0.66 1.49 4.97
CA LEU A 61 0.58 1.57 4.21
C LEU A 61 1.52 2.58 4.86
N SER A 62 2.81 2.33 4.75
CA SER A 62 3.79 3.30 5.20
C SER A 62 3.61 4.64 4.47
N ASP A 63 3.71 5.74 5.19
CA ASP A 63 3.60 7.06 4.58
C ASP A 63 4.75 7.37 3.61
N VAL A 64 5.82 6.60 3.66
CA VAL A 64 6.88 6.68 2.64
C VAL A 64 6.33 6.43 1.24
N LEU A 65 5.23 5.68 1.14
CA LEU A 65 4.62 5.33 -0.14
C LEU A 65 3.63 6.37 -0.66
N GLN A 66 3.44 7.49 0.05
CA GLN A 66 2.49 8.51 -0.40
C GLN A 66 2.83 9.08 -1.76
N ASP A 67 4.12 9.18 -2.07
CA ASP A 67 4.59 9.73 -3.35
C ASP A 67 4.79 8.67 -4.42
N ALA A 68 4.44 7.43 -4.14
CA ALA A 68 4.66 6.36 -5.10
C ALA A 68 3.75 6.52 -6.32
N PRO A 69 4.27 6.22 -7.52
CA PRO A 69 3.44 6.23 -8.72
C PRO A 69 2.27 5.26 -8.61
N PRO A 70 1.15 5.53 -9.31
CA PRO A 70 -0.01 4.63 -9.25
C PRO A 70 0.32 3.18 -9.61
N LEU A 71 1.22 2.96 -10.55
CA LEU A 71 1.61 1.59 -10.93
C LEU A 71 2.27 0.84 -9.78
N VAL A 72 3.06 1.56 -8.98
CA VAL A 72 3.71 0.95 -7.80
C VAL A 72 2.66 0.61 -6.75
N LEU A 73 1.69 1.49 -6.54
CA LEU A 73 0.61 1.21 -5.58
C LEU A 73 -0.26 0.05 -6.05
N GLU A 74 -0.48 -0.08 -7.36
CA GLU A 74 -1.21 -1.23 -7.90
C GLU A 74 -0.41 -2.51 -7.70
N ALA A 75 0.91 -2.46 -7.90
CA ALA A 75 1.75 -3.62 -7.67
C ALA A 75 1.70 -4.05 -6.20
N LEU A 76 1.78 -3.10 -5.28
CA LEU A 76 1.66 -3.39 -3.87
C LEU A 76 0.28 -3.94 -3.52
N ALA A 77 -0.77 -3.36 -4.12
CA ALA A 77 -2.12 -3.85 -3.92
C ALA A 77 -2.25 -5.31 -4.34
N GLU A 78 -1.67 -5.68 -5.48
CA GLU A 78 -1.69 -7.06 -5.93
C GLU A 78 -0.98 -7.98 -4.93
N ILE A 79 0.18 -7.57 -4.45
CA ILE A 79 0.94 -8.38 -3.49
C ILE A 79 0.14 -8.61 -2.20
N LEU A 80 -0.44 -7.54 -1.66
CA LEU A 80 -1.17 -7.63 -0.40
C LEU A 80 -2.48 -8.40 -0.55
N LEU A 81 -3.24 -8.12 -1.61
CA LEU A 81 -4.50 -8.80 -1.83
C LEU A 81 -4.30 -10.29 -2.09
N CYS A 82 -3.28 -10.63 -2.86
CA CYS A 82 -2.96 -12.03 -3.11
C CYS A 82 -2.58 -12.75 -1.82
N LYS A 83 -1.93 -12.05 -0.91
CA LYS A 83 -1.56 -12.64 0.37
C LYS A 83 -2.79 -13.00 1.19
N VAL A 84 -3.78 -12.10 1.24
CA VAL A 84 -5.02 -12.35 1.98
C VAL A 84 -5.84 -13.46 1.36
N TYR A 85 -5.92 -13.49 0.03
CA TYR A 85 -6.75 -14.46 -0.68
C TYR A 85 -5.98 -15.70 -1.10
N ARG A 86 -4.76 -15.86 -0.60
CA ARG A 86 -3.92 -17.05 -0.81
C ARG A 86 -3.68 -17.33 -2.28
N ARG A 87 -3.35 -16.28 -3.01
CA ARG A 87 -2.94 -16.37 -4.40
C ARG A 87 -1.50 -15.91 -4.52
N ARG A 88 -0.88 -16.26 -5.64
CA ARG A 88 0.48 -15.83 -5.91
C ARG A 88 0.43 -14.53 -6.70
N ALA A 89 1.12 -13.51 -6.19
CA ALA A 89 1.28 -12.26 -6.91
C ALA A 89 2.13 -12.49 -8.16
N SER A 90 1.85 -11.72 -9.21
CA SER A 90 2.62 -11.84 -10.43
C SER A 90 4.06 -11.40 -10.21
N ARG A 91 4.95 -11.92 -11.06
CA ARG A 91 6.35 -11.52 -11.02
C ARG A 91 6.50 -10.03 -11.33
N GLU A 92 5.72 -9.54 -12.30
CA GLU A 92 5.75 -8.13 -12.68
C GLU A 92 5.39 -7.22 -11.51
N ALA A 93 4.39 -7.57 -10.72
CA ALA A 93 4.01 -6.78 -9.56
C ALA A 93 5.14 -6.73 -8.55
N ARG A 94 5.74 -7.87 -8.25
CA ARG A 94 6.84 -7.93 -7.29
C ARG A 94 8.05 -7.13 -7.77
N GLU A 95 8.39 -7.25 -9.04
CA GLU A 95 9.53 -6.52 -9.59
C GLU A 95 9.28 -5.02 -9.63
N CYS A 96 8.07 -4.62 -9.98
CA CYS A 96 7.71 -3.20 -10.00
C CYS A 96 7.84 -2.58 -8.62
N TYR A 97 7.31 -3.25 -7.61
CA TYR A 97 7.39 -2.76 -6.25
C TYR A 97 8.84 -2.71 -5.74
N LEU A 98 9.60 -3.77 -5.97
CA LEU A 98 11.00 -3.82 -5.57
C LEU A 98 11.83 -2.74 -6.24
N ALA A 99 11.64 -2.54 -7.54
CA ALA A 99 12.38 -1.52 -8.26
C ALA A 99 12.17 -0.13 -7.66
N TYR A 100 10.95 0.16 -7.21
CA TYR A 100 10.66 1.44 -6.61
C TYR A 100 11.32 1.58 -5.24
N VAL A 101 11.16 0.59 -4.37
CA VAL A 101 11.65 0.70 -2.99
C VAL A 101 13.17 0.63 -2.91
N LEU A 102 13.83 0.11 -3.94
CA LEU A 102 15.29 0.07 -3.97
C LEU A 102 15.92 1.34 -4.52
N ARG A 103 15.13 2.31 -4.99
CA ARG A 103 15.67 3.60 -5.41
C ARG A 103 16.37 4.29 -4.25
N PRO A 104 17.53 4.90 -4.47
CA PRO A 104 18.30 5.49 -3.37
C PRO A 104 17.51 6.51 -2.54
N GLY A 105 16.74 7.37 -3.19
CA GLY A 105 15.94 8.35 -2.47
C GLY A 105 14.85 7.73 -1.60
N VAL A 106 14.23 6.67 -2.10
CA VAL A 106 13.19 5.96 -1.35
C VAL A 106 13.83 5.22 -0.18
N ARG A 107 14.95 4.52 -0.42
CA ARG A 107 15.69 3.83 0.63
C ARG A 107 16.09 4.78 1.74
N HIS A 108 16.55 5.95 1.37
CA HIS A 108 16.96 6.96 2.35
C HIS A 108 15.78 7.36 3.25
N ARG A 109 14.61 7.59 2.65
CA ARG A 109 13.41 7.93 3.44
C ARG A 109 12.99 6.79 4.35
N ILE A 110 13.08 5.55 3.86
CA ILE A 110 12.77 4.39 4.69
C ILE A 110 13.70 4.34 5.91
N ASP A 111 14.99 4.52 5.68
CA ASP A 111 15.96 4.49 6.77
C ASP A 111 15.73 5.62 7.76
N GLN A 112 15.35 6.80 7.28
CA GLN A 112 15.03 7.92 8.17
C GLN A 112 13.85 7.60 9.07
N THR A 113 12.80 6.99 8.53
CA THR A 113 11.64 6.65 9.36
C THR A 113 11.99 5.59 10.39
N ARG A 114 12.88 4.66 10.05
CA ARG A 114 13.35 3.66 11.01
C ARG A 114 14.08 4.31 12.17
N ARG A 115 14.92 5.29 11.88
CA ARG A 115 15.66 5.99 12.93
C ARG A 115 14.74 6.83 13.81
N GLN A 116 13.76 7.50 13.20
CA GLN A 116 12.88 8.41 13.91
C GLN A 116 11.79 7.70 14.67
N ARG A 117 11.31 6.54 14.18
CA ARG A 117 10.15 5.85 14.69
C ARG A 117 10.42 4.41 15.13
N GLY A 118 11.68 4.00 15.07
CA GLY A 118 12.07 2.60 15.13
C GLY A 118 11.62 1.81 16.34
N ASN A 119 11.45 2.46 17.48
CA ASN A 119 11.08 1.77 18.70
C ASN A 119 9.59 1.77 18.98
N LYS A 120 8.81 2.37 18.10
CA LYS A 120 7.36 2.43 18.27
C LYS A 120 6.72 1.27 17.55
N ARG A 121 6.08 0.41 18.30
CA ARG A 121 5.30 -0.67 17.72
C ARG A 121 3.85 -0.25 17.67
N LEU A 122 3.30 -0.23 16.48
CA LEU A 122 1.88 0.00 16.28
C LEU A 122 1.23 -1.37 16.21
N LEU A 123 0.61 -1.77 17.31
CA LEU A 123 -0.07 -3.05 17.37
C LEU A 123 -1.42 -2.91 16.66
N PRO A 124 -1.71 -3.79 15.70
CA PRO A 124 -3.00 -3.74 15.04
C PRO A 124 -4.13 -4.16 16.00
N PRO A 125 -5.36 -3.71 15.74
CA PRO A 125 -6.49 -4.18 16.52
C PRO A 125 -6.70 -5.68 16.32
N ARG A 126 -7.60 -6.25 17.10
CA ARG A 126 -7.86 -7.68 17.02
C ARG A 126 -8.23 -8.10 15.61
N GLY A 127 -7.79 -9.27 15.23
CA GLY A 127 -8.02 -9.84 13.93
C GLY A 127 -6.76 -10.49 13.42
N ARG A 128 -6.87 -11.14 12.26
CA ARG A 128 -5.71 -11.75 11.65
C ARG A 128 -5.10 -10.78 10.66
N TRP A 129 -3.93 -10.26 10.99
CA TRP A 129 -3.23 -9.30 10.17
C TRP A 129 -2.09 -9.95 9.43
N TYR A 130 -1.89 -9.52 8.18
CA TYR A 130 -0.76 -9.94 7.37
C TYR A 130 0.16 -8.75 7.19
N ASN A 131 1.42 -8.94 7.50
CA ASN A 131 2.42 -7.89 7.42
C ASN A 131 3.32 -8.13 6.22
N LEU A 132 3.69 -7.06 5.56
CA LEU A 132 4.75 -7.06 4.58
C LEU A 132 5.86 -6.17 5.10
N GLU A 133 6.93 -6.79 5.57
CA GLU A 133 8.13 -6.07 5.97
C GLU A 133 9.19 -6.32 4.91
N GLU A 134 9.84 -5.25 4.52
CA GLU A 134 10.87 -5.38 3.51
C GLU A 134 12.17 -5.83 4.13
N ILE A 135 12.67 -6.92 3.61
CA ILE A 135 13.94 -7.49 4.04
C ILE A 135 14.81 -7.55 2.80
N PHE A 136 15.60 -6.54 2.63
CA PHE A 136 16.52 -6.49 1.51
C PHE A 136 17.95 -6.49 2.01
#